data_e755701243ef26a09718b7c9a704777f
#
_entry.id   e755701243ef26a09718b7c9a704777f
#
_cell.length_a   1.000
_cell.length_b   1.000
_cell.length_c   1.000
_cell.angle_alpha   90.00
_cell.angle_beta   90.00
_cell.angle_gamma   90.00
#
_symmetry.space_group_name_H-M   'P 1'
#
loop_
_entity.id
_entity.type
_entity.pdbx_description
1 polymer ?
#
loop_
_entity_poly.entity_id
_entity_poly.type
_entity_poly.pdbx_seq_one_letter_code
_entity_poly.pdbx_strand_id
1 'polypeptide(L)'
;MSVRHVTTDHAEIRRWVEERGGHPAIVTGVEGEEGILRLDLPGYSGQEFLQPVGWDEFFRRFEAKALAFAYEDDGRYFAFVDRTPRRV
;
A
#
# COMPACT_ATOMS: atom_id res chain seq x y z
N MET A 1 -9.40 8.65 -19.51
CA MET A 1 -9.89 7.45 -18.83
C MET A 1 -8.73 6.78 -18.12
N SER A 2 -8.91 6.46 -16.85
CA SER A 2 -7.79 5.89 -16.12
C SER A 2 -7.77 4.38 -16.31
N VAL A 3 -6.55 3.82 -16.23
CA VAL A 3 -6.33 2.40 -16.41
C VAL A 3 -5.91 1.82 -15.08
N ARG A 4 -6.51 0.70 -14.71
CA ARG A 4 -6.17 0.02 -13.47
C ARG A 4 -5.04 -0.98 -13.70
N HIS A 5 -4.08 -0.94 -12.81
CA HIS A 5 -2.93 -1.85 -12.83
C HIS A 5 -2.90 -2.66 -11.55
N VAL A 6 -2.39 -3.88 -11.64
CA VAL A 6 -2.13 -4.71 -10.46
C VAL A 6 -0.71 -5.21 -10.58
N THR A 7 0.09 -4.98 -9.56
CA THR A 7 1.51 -5.30 -9.64
C THR A 7 2.04 -5.82 -8.31
N THR A 8 3.10 -6.61 -8.38
CA THR A 8 3.88 -7.00 -7.21
C THR A 8 5.31 -6.47 -7.30
N ASP A 9 5.59 -5.66 -8.30
CA ASP A 9 6.93 -5.12 -8.53
C ASP A 9 7.21 -4.01 -7.52
N HIS A 10 8.18 -4.23 -6.65
CA HIS A 10 8.50 -3.28 -5.58
C HIS A 10 8.92 -1.92 -6.15
N ALA A 11 9.72 -1.92 -7.19
CA ALA A 11 10.19 -0.65 -7.77
C ALA A 11 9.04 0.14 -8.35
N GLU A 12 8.11 -0.55 -8.98
CA GLU A 12 6.94 0.11 -9.56
C GLU A 12 6.06 0.71 -8.46
N ILE A 13 5.83 -0.04 -7.39
CA ILE A 13 5.01 0.43 -6.28
C ILE A 13 5.66 1.66 -5.64
N ARG A 14 6.95 1.56 -5.35
CA ARG A 14 7.67 2.64 -4.71
C ARG A 14 7.65 3.90 -5.57
N ARG A 15 7.86 3.75 -6.88
CA ARG A 15 7.86 4.89 -7.78
C ARG A 15 6.49 5.57 -7.80
N TRP A 16 5.42 4.78 -7.88
CA TRP A 16 4.07 5.34 -7.91
C TRP A 16 3.80 6.16 -6.65
N VAL A 17 4.19 5.62 -5.50
CA VAL A 17 3.96 6.29 -4.21
C VAL A 17 4.81 7.56 -4.10
N GLU A 18 6.09 7.46 -4.45
CA GLU A 18 6.99 8.59 -4.29
C GLU A 18 6.68 9.72 -5.25
N GLU A 19 6.22 9.39 -6.44
CA GLU A 19 5.80 10.42 -7.40
C GLU A 19 4.64 11.25 -6.88
N ARG A 20 3.89 10.71 -5.94
CA ARG A 20 2.75 11.40 -5.34
C ARG A 20 3.07 11.98 -3.98
N GLY A 21 4.36 11.97 -3.61
CA GLY A 21 4.79 12.54 -2.35
C GLY A 21 4.44 11.71 -1.14
N GLY A 22 4.14 10.45 -1.34
CA GLY A 22 3.74 9.57 -0.25
C GLY A 22 4.88 8.77 0.33
N HIS A 23 4.59 8.04 1.38
CA HIS A 23 5.56 7.13 1.98
C HIS A 23 4.81 5.98 2.66
N PRO A 24 5.52 4.86 2.90
CA PRO A 24 4.88 3.70 3.51
C PRO A 24 4.71 3.88 5.01
N ALA A 25 3.67 3.22 5.54
CA ALA A 25 3.36 3.31 6.96
C ALA A 25 2.63 2.05 7.39
N ILE A 26 2.49 1.90 8.70
CA ILE A 26 1.66 0.83 9.26
C ILE A 26 0.74 1.46 10.29
N VAL A 27 -0.38 0.80 10.53
CA VAL A 27 -1.33 1.25 11.54
C VAL A 27 -0.82 0.86 12.91
N THR A 28 -0.88 1.79 13.87
CA THR A 28 -0.54 1.51 15.26
C THR A 28 -1.64 2.03 16.15
N GLY A 29 -1.80 1.38 17.31
CA GLY A 29 -2.71 1.89 18.33
C GLY A 29 -4.17 1.68 18.04
N VAL A 30 -4.52 0.92 17.03
CA VAL A 30 -5.90 0.61 16.70
C VAL A 30 -6.09 -0.89 16.86
N GLU A 31 -6.90 -1.26 17.83
CA GLU A 31 -7.12 -2.67 18.14
C GLU A 31 -7.70 -3.38 16.92
N GLY A 32 -7.13 -4.54 16.58
CA GLY A 32 -7.58 -5.31 15.44
C GLY A 32 -6.96 -4.89 14.12
N GLU A 33 -6.27 -3.75 14.09
CA GLU A 33 -5.65 -3.26 12.85
C GLU A 33 -4.16 -3.03 13.01
N GLU A 34 -3.60 -3.48 14.11
CA GLU A 34 -2.19 -3.24 14.38
C GLU A 34 -1.31 -3.87 13.30
N GLY A 35 -0.41 -3.07 12.72
CA GLY A 35 0.53 -3.56 11.73
C GLY A 35 0.00 -3.66 10.31
N ILE A 36 -1.24 -3.27 10.07
CA ILE A 36 -1.79 -3.28 8.72
C ILE A 36 -1.05 -2.24 7.88
N LEU A 37 -0.70 -2.62 6.66
CA LEU A 37 0.02 -1.73 5.76
C LEU A 37 -0.86 -0.59 5.28
N ARG A 38 -0.27 0.59 5.20
CA ARG A 38 -0.93 1.78 4.68
C ARG A 38 0.07 2.59 3.88
N LEU A 39 -0.45 3.50 3.09
CA LEU A 39 0.36 4.50 2.41
C LEU A 39 -0.11 5.86 2.89
N ASP A 40 0.84 6.69 3.29
CA ASP A 40 0.53 8.03 3.75
C ASP A 40 0.77 8.98 2.58
N LEU A 41 -0.31 9.44 1.98
CA LEU A 41 -0.26 10.33 0.81
C LEU A 41 -0.72 11.71 1.21
N PRO A 42 -0.12 12.76 0.63
CA PRO A 42 -0.55 14.13 0.92
C PRO A 42 -2.03 14.31 0.61
N GLY A 43 -2.73 15.01 1.48
CA GLY A 43 -4.15 15.25 1.30
C GLY A 43 -5.03 14.11 1.78
N TYR A 44 -4.44 13.03 2.19
CA TYR A 44 -5.16 11.89 2.72
C TYR A 44 -5.27 12.08 4.23
N SER A 45 -6.40 12.49 4.71
CA SER A 45 -6.55 12.69 6.14
C SER A 45 -7.10 11.42 6.75
N GLY A 46 -6.19 10.53 7.10
CA GLY A 46 -6.56 9.29 7.74
C GLY A 46 -6.93 9.53 9.18
N GLN A 47 -7.84 8.73 9.68
CA GLN A 47 -8.20 8.76 11.09
C GLN A 47 -7.32 7.82 11.90
N GLU A 48 -6.56 7.00 11.25
CA GLU A 48 -5.73 6.02 11.94
C GLU A 48 -4.45 6.66 12.43
N PHE A 49 -3.88 6.03 13.43
CA PHE A 49 -2.54 6.37 13.85
C PHE A 49 -1.58 5.62 12.94
N LEU A 50 -0.78 6.36 12.20
CA LEU A 50 0.15 5.77 11.24
C LEU A 50 1.57 5.97 11.72
N GLN A 51 2.34 4.90 11.64
CA GLN A 51 3.76 4.93 11.93
C GLN A 51 4.52 4.77 10.62
N PRO A 52 5.35 5.74 10.24
CA PRO A 52 6.16 5.59 9.03
C PRO A 52 7.12 4.42 9.18
N VAL A 53 7.30 3.68 8.09
CA VAL A 53 8.27 2.59 8.06
C VAL A 53 9.09 2.74 6.79
N GLY A 54 10.27 2.11 6.79
CA GLY A 54 11.07 2.10 5.58
C GLY A 54 10.50 1.17 4.55
N TRP A 55 10.94 1.34 3.31
CA TRP A 55 10.48 0.47 2.23
C TRP A 55 10.84 -0.99 2.47
N ASP A 56 12.00 -1.27 3.10
CA ASP A 56 12.37 -2.64 3.41
C ASP A 56 11.36 -3.32 4.31
N GLU A 57 10.97 -2.62 5.36
CA GLU A 57 9.98 -3.15 6.30
C GLU A 57 8.64 -3.32 5.61
N PHE A 58 8.24 -2.33 4.82
CA PHE A 58 6.98 -2.35 4.11
C PHE A 58 6.90 -3.57 3.19
N PHE A 59 7.93 -3.77 2.37
CA PHE A 59 7.90 -4.86 1.41
C PHE A 59 8.04 -6.23 2.08
N ARG A 60 8.74 -6.29 3.22
CA ARG A 60 8.80 -7.54 3.96
C ARG A 60 7.41 -7.98 4.38
N ARG A 61 6.61 -7.04 4.89
CA ARG A 61 5.23 -7.34 5.29
C ARG A 61 4.35 -7.61 4.09
N PHE A 62 4.57 -6.88 3.02
CA PHE A 62 3.84 -7.03 1.77
C PHE A 62 4.01 -8.46 1.23
N GLU A 63 5.23 -8.96 1.24
CA GLU A 63 5.50 -10.31 0.75
C GLU A 63 4.98 -11.36 1.73
N ALA A 64 5.14 -11.12 3.02
CA ALA A 64 4.69 -12.09 4.02
C ALA A 64 3.19 -12.33 3.95
N LYS A 65 2.44 -11.32 3.54
CA LYS A 65 0.99 -11.44 3.41
C LYS A 65 0.55 -11.76 1.98
N ALA A 66 1.49 -11.97 1.09
CA ALA A 66 1.23 -12.31 -0.32
C ALA A 66 0.28 -11.31 -0.97
N LEU A 67 0.59 -10.04 -0.80
CA LEU A 67 -0.24 -8.96 -1.32
C LEU A 67 0.17 -8.55 -2.72
N ALA A 68 -0.74 -7.91 -3.41
CA ALA A 68 -0.47 -7.20 -4.65
C ALA A 68 -1.01 -5.79 -4.50
N PHE A 69 -0.52 -4.89 -5.33
CA PHE A 69 -0.89 -3.48 -5.27
C PHE A 69 -1.70 -3.14 -6.50
N ALA A 70 -2.92 -2.67 -6.28
CA ALA A 70 -3.80 -2.23 -7.36
C ALA A 70 -3.83 -0.71 -7.34
N TYR A 71 -3.73 -0.08 -8.50
CA TYR A 71 -3.75 1.37 -8.56
C TYR A 71 -4.24 1.82 -9.92
N GLU A 72 -4.64 3.09 -10.00
CA GLU A 72 -5.03 3.70 -11.27
C GLU A 72 -4.05 4.81 -11.63
N ASP A 73 -3.86 4.99 -12.92
CA ASP A 73 -2.87 5.94 -13.44
C ASP A 73 -3.09 7.35 -12.93
N ASP A 74 -4.35 7.74 -12.73
CA ASP A 74 -4.66 9.10 -12.31
C ASP A 74 -4.43 9.34 -10.82
N GLY A 75 -4.03 8.31 -10.09
CA GLY A 75 -3.71 8.45 -8.67
C GLY A 75 -4.89 8.52 -7.74
N ARG A 76 -6.09 8.29 -8.23
CA ARG A 76 -7.29 8.42 -7.42
C ARG A 76 -7.64 7.15 -6.66
N TYR A 77 -7.04 6.04 -7.03
CA TYR A 77 -7.39 4.76 -6.44
C TYR A 77 -6.15 3.94 -6.19
N PHE A 78 -6.08 3.33 -5.06
CA PHE A 78 -5.11 2.27 -4.80
C PHE A 78 -5.70 1.34 -3.73
N ALA A 79 -5.21 0.11 -3.71
CA ALA A 79 -5.64 -0.87 -2.73
C ALA A 79 -4.62 -1.99 -2.66
N PHE A 80 -4.59 -2.65 -1.51
CA PHE A 80 -3.82 -3.88 -1.36
C PHE A 80 -4.80 -5.04 -1.52
N VAL A 81 -4.47 -5.96 -2.40
CA VAL A 81 -5.35 -7.09 -2.70
C VAL A 81 -4.56 -8.37 -2.59
N ASP A 82 -5.24 -9.49 -2.54
CA ASP A 82 -4.57 -10.78 -2.53
C ASP A 82 -3.84 -10.99 -3.84
N ARG A 83 -2.59 -11.48 -3.74
CA ARG A 83 -1.74 -11.63 -4.93
C ARG A 83 -2.31 -12.63 -5.89
N THR A 84 -2.79 -13.76 -5.39
CA THR A 84 -3.28 -14.85 -6.22
C THR A 84 -4.67 -15.20 -5.75
N PRO A 85 -5.67 -15.08 -6.62
CA PRO A 85 -7.01 -15.50 -6.24
C PRO A 85 -6.99 -16.95 -5.80
N ARG A 86 -7.68 -17.23 -4.71
CA ARG A 86 -7.70 -18.58 -4.16
C ARG A 86 -8.51 -19.47 -5.09
N ARG A 87 -7.97 -20.62 -5.34
CA ARG A 87 -8.69 -21.63 -6.12
C ARG A 87 -9.28 -22.62 -5.17
N VAL A 88 -10.48 -23.00 -5.47
CA VAL A 88 -11.19 -24.00 -4.68
C VAL A 88 -11.35 -25.24 -5.47
#